data_d1abf57ec32ac0b7ab508bd28384844e
#
_entry.id   d1abf57ec32ac0b7ab508bd28384844e
#
_cell.length_a   1.000
_cell.length_b   1.000
_cell.length_c   1.000
_cell.angle_alpha   90.00
_cell.angle_beta   90.00
_cell.angle_gamma   90.00
#
_symmetry.space_group_name_H-M   'P 1'
#
loop_
_entity.id
_entity.type
_entity.pdbx_description
1 polymer ?
#
loop_
_entity_poly.entity_id
_entity_poly.type
_entity_poly.pdbx_seq_one_letter_code
_entity_poly.pdbx_strand_id
1 'polypeptide(L)'
;IVIGLLFAAFFFIKKMVDLSEVQSGNTTVVTGIQGNGTTEEIELPKGVILYEIDGSLFFGTVRKFEFATERAGADCKAMIFRMKNTLYLDAGGLRALEQAKQACDRKGITIILSEIHTQPYMLSKKTGMAEKIGRENIFDNIEASLNRAKEILSDSNKTGA
;
A
#
# COMPACT_ATOMS: atom_id res chain seq x y z
N ILE A 1 -40.16 7.24 13.57
CA ILE A 1 -38.93 8.04 13.50
C ILE A 1 -37.73 7.18 13.91
N VAL A 2 -37.75 6.46 15.05
CA VAL A 2 -36.65 5.62 15.55
C VAL A 2 -36.32 4.45 14.60
N ILE A 3 -37.37 3.82 14.03
CA ILE A 3 -37.18 2.69 13.08
C ILE A 3 -36.48 3.17 11.80
N GLY A 4 -36.82 4.35 11.28
CA GLY A 4 -36.13 4.92 10.11
C GLY A 4 -34.67 5.22 10.34
N LEU A 5 -34.31 5.68 11.55
CA LEU A 5 -32.92 5.95 11.95
C LEU A 5 -32.11 4.66 12.01
N LEU A 6 -32.70 3.58 12.54
CA LEU A 6 -32.07 2.26 12.61
C LEU A 6 -31.83 1.68 11.19
N PHE A 7 -32.79 1.84 10.28
CA PHE A 7 -32.63 1.43 8.90
C PHE A 7 -31.55 2.24 8.17
N ALA A 8 -31.51 3.56 8.38
CA ALA A 8 -30.47 4.42 7.80
C ALA A 8 -29.07 4.04 8.32
N ALA A 9 -28.94 3.78 9.62
CA ALA A 9 -27.69 3.31 10.20
C ALA A 9 -27.29 1.93 9.66
N PHE A 10 -28.21 1.00 9.53
CA PHE A 10 -27.97 -0.34 8.97
C PHE A 10 -27.57 -0.28 7.48
N PHE A 11 -28.24 0.56 6.68
CA PHE A 11 -27.88 0.77 5.29
C PHE A 11 -26.51 1.45 5.15
N PHE A 12 -26.18 2.39 6.04
CA PHE A 12 -24.88 3.02 6.07
C PHE A 12 -23.77 2.03 6.40
N ILE A 13 -23.99 1.18 7.42
CA ILE A 13 -23.04 0.12 7.80
C ILE A 13 -22.90 -0.91 6.66
N LYS A 14 -24.00 -1.34 6.04
CA LYS A 14 -23.96 -2.25 4.90
C LYS A 14 -23.22 -1.66 3.71
N LYS A 15 -23.46 -0.40 3.37
CA LYS A 15 -22.73 0.31 2.31
C LYS A 15 -21.25 0.45 2.64
N MET A 16 -20.89 0.62 3.91
CA MET A 16 -19.49 0.69 4.36
C MET A 16 -18.79 -0.67 4.29
N VAL A 17 -19.53 -1.77 4.52
CA VAL A 17 -19.03 -3.15 4.40
C VAL A 17 -18.89 -3.55 2.92
N ASP A 18 -19.87 -3.21 2.06
CA ASP A 18 -19.84 -3.49 0.62
C ASP A 18 -18.66 -2.75 -0.09
N LEU A 19 -18.25 -1.59 0.43
CA LEU A 19 -17.03 -0.89 0.00
C LEU A 19 -15.74 -1.58 0.49
N SER A 20 -15.86 -2.59 1.36
CA SER A 20 -14.73 -3.36 1.91
C SER A 20 -14.62 -4.76 1.30
N GLU A 21 -15.53 -5.16 0.42
CA GLU A 21 -15.40 -6.43 -0.31
C GLU A 21 -14.34 -6.31 -1.40
N VAL A 22 -13.18 -6.86 -1.08
CA VAL A 22 -12.18 -7.25 -2.06
C VAL A 22 -12.80 -8.31 -2.96
N GLN A 23 -13.31 -7.91 -4.11
CA GLN A 23 -13.75 -8.86 -5.12
C GLN A 23 -12.53 -9.65 -5.60
N SER A 24 -12.58 -10.95 -5.34
CA SER A 24 -11.65 -11.96 -5.83
C SER A 24 -11.89 -12.18 -7.33
N GLY A 25 -11.46 -11.23 -8.11
CA GLY A 25 -11.39 -11.28 -9.56
C GLY A 25 -10.07 -10.63 -9.96
N ASN A 26 -9.48 -11.00 -11.06
CA ASN A 26 -8.13 -10.66 -11.56
C ASN A 26 -7.76 -9.15 -11.64
N THR A 27 -8.49 -8.28 -10.98
CA THR A 27 -8.26 -6.84 -10.88
C THR A 27 -8.34 -6.47 -9.42
N THR A 28 -7.21 -6.26 -8.78
CA THR A 28 -7.21 -5.78 -7.40
C THR A 28 -7.43 -4.27 -7.44
N VAL A 29 -8.63 -3.88 -7.09
CA VAL A 29 -9.00 -2.47 -6.94
C VAL A 29 -8.13 -1.84 -5.86
N VAL A 30 -7.52 -0.72 -6.20
CA VAL A 30 -6.82 0.15 -5.25
C VAL A 30 -7.80 0.54 -4.14
N THR A 31 -7.62 -0.01 -2.95
CA THR A 31 -8.36 0.48 -1.78
C THR A 31 -7.67 1.75 -1.30
N GLY A 32 -8.04 2.87 -1.90
CA GLY A 32 -7.65 4.20 -1.41
C GLY A 32 -8.25 4.43 -0.03
N ILE A 33 -7.43 4.56 0.99
CA ILE A 33 -7.86 5.05 2.30
C ILE A 33 -7.98 6.56 2.19
N GLN A 34 -9.21 7.02 1.88
CA GLN A 34 -9.65 8.42 1.88
C GLN A 34 -8.79 9.43 1.11
N GLY A 35 -9.23 9.75 -0.06
CA GLY A 35 -8.92 10.96 -0.80
C GLY A 35 -9.88 11.08 -1.98
N ASN A 36 -10.46 12.26 -2.21
CA ASN A 36 -11.24 12.61 -3.39
C ASN A 36 -10.36 12.51 -4.64
N GLY A 37 -10.05 11.32 -5.11
CA GLY A 37 -9.23 11.07 -6.28
C GLY A 37 -9.96 10.17 -7.27
N THR A 38 -9.90 10.53 -8.52
CA THR A 38 -10.26 9.71 -9.68
C THR A 38 -9.73 8.30 -9.49
N THR A 39 -10.61 7.32 -9.52
CA THR A 39 -10.27 5.90 -9.49
C THR A 39 -9.54 5.58 -10.79
N GLU A 40 -8.22 5.57 -10.76
CA GLU A 40 -7.43 4.99 -11.84
C GLU A 40 -7.54 3.47 -11.68
N GLU A 41 -8.11 2.79 -12.67
CA GLU A 41 -8.09 1.34 -12.71
C GLU A 41 -6.67 0.86 -13.07
N ILE A 42 -5.98 0.33 -12.06
CA ILE A 42 -4.65 -0.25 -12.24
C ILE A 42 -4.79 -1.77 -12.17
N GLU A 43 -4.45 -2.45 -13.25
CA GLU A 43 -4.39 -3.91 -13.26
C GLU A 43 -3.17 -4.38 -12.46
N LEU A 44 -3.42 -5.09 -11.36
CA LEU A 44 -2.37 -5.67 -10.53
C LEU A 44 -2.19 -7.15 -10.82
N PRO A 45 -0.96 -7.63 -10.96
CA PRO A 45 -0.66 -9.04 -11.04
C PRO A 45 -1.08 -9.77 -9.76
N LYS A 46 -1.48 -11.04 -9.89
CA LYS A 46 -1.81 -11.89 -8.75
C LYS A 46 -0.60 -12.01 -7.81
N GLY A 47 -0.79 -11.77 -6.52
CA GLY A 47 0.31 -11.74 -5.54
C GLY A 47 0.94 -10.36 -5.34
N VAL A 48 0.40 -9.32 -5.95
CA VAL A 48 0.79 -7.92 -5.71
C VAL A 48 -0.37 -7.17 -5.07
N ILE A 49 -0.07 -6.39 -4.05
CA ILE A 49 -1.03 -5.50 -3.39
C ILE A 49 -0.53 -4.06 -3.56
N LEU A 50 -1.44 -3.14 -3.89
CA LEU A 50 -1.14 -1.71 -3.98
C LEU A 50 -1.94 -0.96 -2.92
N TYR A 51 -1.22 -0.16 -2.12
CA TYR A 51 -1.80 0.77 -1.17
C TYR A 51 -1.48 2.20 -1.57
N GLU A 52 -2.50 3.00 -1.75
CA GLU A 52 -2.35 4.44 -1.95
C GLU A 52 -2.26 5.13 -0.58
N ILE A 53 -1.22 5.93 -0.42
CA ILE A 53 -0.97 6.69 0.80
C ILE A 53 -1.27 8.15 0.49
N ASP A 54 -2.41 8.62 0.98
CA ASP A 54 -2.85 10.00 0.80
C ASP A 54 -2.48 10.88 1.99
N GLY A 55 -2.02 12.07 1.66
CA GLY A 55 -1.70 13.13 2.60
C GLY A 55 -0.33 13.00 3.24
N SER A 56 -0.03 13.95 4.12
CA SER A 56 1.25 13.96 4.84
C SER A 56 1.31 12.82 5.84
N LEU A 57 2.42 12.09 5.84
CA LEU A 57 2.67 10.98 6.77
C LEU A 57 3.07 11.54 8.14
N PHE A 58 2.06 11.86 8.96
CA PHE A 58 2.19 12.27 10.35
C PHE A 58 1.72 11.17 11.31
N PHE A 59 1.80 11.40 12.60
CA PHE A 59 1.54 10.50 13.74
C PHE A 59 0.38 9.48 13.64
N GLY A 60 -0.60 9.63 12.75
CA GLY A 60 -1.72 8.68 12.57
C GLY A 60 -1.48 7.56 11.56
N THR A 61 -0.37 7.59 10.84
CA THR A 61 -0.16 6.75 9.66
C THR A 61 0.40 5.35 9.99
N VAL A 62 0.97 5.17 11.19
CA VAL A 62 1.50 3.87 11.66
C VAL A 62 0.44 2.78 11.50
N ARG A 63 -0.79 3.03 11.93
CA ARG A 63 -1.90 2.07 11.85
C ARG A 63 -2.30 1.70 10.42
N LYS A 64 -2.09 2.60 9.46
CA LYS A 64 -2.39 2.32 8.04
C LYS A 64 -1.43 1.29 7.46
N PHE A 65 -0.16 1.39 7.76
CA PHE A 65 0.86 0.42 7.33
C PHE A 65 0.68 -0.94 8.01
N GLU A 66 0.40 -0.94 9.33
CA GLU A 66 0.13 -2.18 10.06
C GLU A 66 -1.07 -2.92 9.45
N PHE A 67 -2.18 -2.22 9.23
CA PHE A 67 -3.38 -2.77 8.62
C PHE A 67 -3.13 -3.31 7.21
N ALA A 68 -2.32 -2.61 6.40
CA ALA A 68 -1.93 -3.05 5.08
C ALA A 68 -1.16 -4.37 5.13
N THR A 69 -0.18 -4.45 6.02
CA THR A 69 0.68 -5.63 6.15
C THR A 69 -0.04 -6.82 6.82
N GLU A 70 -0.97 -6.57 7.73
CA GLU A 70 -1.79 -7.63 8.34
C GLU A 70 -2.72 -8.30 7.33
N ARG A 71 -3.33 -7.53 6.44
CA ARG A 71 -4.24 -8.02 5.39
C ARG A 71 -3.53 -8.70 4.22
N ALA A 72 -2.22 -8.58 4.11
CA ALA A 72 -1.46 -9.28 3.09
C ALA A 72 -1.60 -10.79 3.29
N GLY A 73 -2.29 -11.46 2.37
CA GLY A 73 -2.46 -12.91 2.35
C GLY A 73 -1.12 -13.64 2.13
N ALA A 74 -1.13 -14.95 2.35
CA ALA A 74 0.05 -15.82 2.18
C ALA A 74 0.63 -15.80 0.75
N ASP A 75 -0.21 -15.50 -0.24
CA ASP A 75 0.19 -15.45 -1.66
C ASP A 75 0.84 -14.11 -2.05
N CYS A 76 0.82 -13.10 -1.17
CA CYS A 76 1.40 -11.80 -1.47
C CYS A 76 2.92 -11.88 -1.49
N LYS A 77 3.53 -11.44 -2.60
CA LYS A 77 4.99 -11.40 -2.79
C LYS A 77 5.54 -9.98 -2.88
N ALA A 78 4.74 -9.04 -3.34
CA ALA A 78 5.13 -7.65 -3.44
C ALA A 78 3.99 -6.72 -2.95
N MET A 79 4.38 -5.66 -2.26
CA MET A 79 3.48 -4.63 -1.77
C MET A 79 3.96 -3.27 -2.25
N ILE A 80 3.13 -2.61 -3.05
CA ILE A 80 3.42 -1.28 -3.59
C ILE A 80 2.76 -0.23 -2.70
N PHE A 81 3.56 0.67 -2.14
CA PHE A 81 3.08 1.87 -1.48
C PHE A 81 3.15 3.04 -2.46
N ARG A 82 2.01 3.47 -2.97
CA ARG A 82 1.89 4.61 -3.87
C ARG A 82 1.84 5.90 -3.06
N MET A 83 2.81 6.78 -3.26
CA MET A 83 3.01 8.01 -2.49
C MET A 83 2.73 9.27 -3.33
N LYS A 84 1.90 9.16 -4.38
CA LYS A 84 1.57 10.26 -5.30
C LYS A 84 1.12 11.53 -4.58
N ASN A 85 0.35 11.39 -3.51
CA ASN A 85 -0.21 12.51 -2.75
C ASN A 85 0.54 12.76 -1.42
N THR A 86 1.68 12.10 -1.21
CA THR A 86 2.50 12.23 0.00
C THR A 86 3.66 13.18 -0.24
N LEU A 87 3.45 14.46 0.04
CA LEU A 87 4.45 15.51 -0.17
C LEU A 87 5.50 15.55 0.96
N TYR A 88 5.10 15.17 2.18
CA TYR A 88 5.94 15.25 3.37
C TYR A 88 5.91 13.95 4.16
N LEU A 89 7.07 13.54 4.60
CA LEU A 89 7.33 12.44 5.50
C LEU A 89 8.05 13.00 6.73
N ASP A 90 7.52 12.74 7.93
CA ASP A 90 8.17 13.09 9.19
C ASP A 90 8.82 11.87 9.87
N ALA A 91 9.37 12.06 11.06
CA ALA A 91 9.99 10.97 11.82
C ALA A 91 8.98 9.88 12.20
N GLY A 92 7.70 10.24 12.42
CA GLY A 92 6.63 9.29 12.72
C GLY A 92 6.29 8.42 11.50
N GLY A 93 6.12 9.05 10.34
CA GLY A 93 5.89 8.35 9.08
C GLY A 93 7.07 7.46 8.67
N LEU A 94 8.31 7.93 8.89
CA LEU A 94 9.51 7.12 8.66
C LEU A 94 9.53 5.87 9.55
N ARG A 95 9.21 6.01 10.84
CA ARG A 95 9.12 4.88 11.77
C ARG A 95 8.01 3.91 11.35
N ALA A 96 6.87 4.41 10.90
CA ALA A 96 5.79 3.59 10.38
C ALA A 96 6.22 2.78 9.14
N LEU A 97 6.93 3.42 8.22
CA LEU A 97 7.49 2.75 7.05
C LEU A 97 8.54 1.67 7.43
N GLU A 98 9.37 1.94 8.43
CA GLU A 98 10.34 0.97 8.95
C GLU A 98 9.65 -0.25 9.58
N GLN A 99 8.60 -0.04 10.37
CA GLN A 99 7.80 -1.12 10.96
C GLN A 99 7.09 -1.95 9.87
N ALA A 100 6.53 -1.30 8.86
CA ALA A 100 5.95 -1.97 7.70
C ALA A 100 6.98 -2.84 6.98
N LYS A 101 8.18 -2.31 6.75
CA LYS A 101 9.29 -3.06 6.14
C LYS A 101 9.62 -4.31 6.94
N GLN A 102 9.79 -4.18 8.26
CA GLN A 102 10.05 -5.32 9.12
C GLN A 102 8.91 -6.36 9.11
N ALA A 103 7.65 -5.92 9.08
CA ALA A 103 6.51 -6.81 9.00
C ALA A 103 6.44 -7.56 7.66
N CYS A 104 6.71 -6.88 6.56
CA CYS A 104 6.79 -7.46 5.23
C CYS A 104 7.94 -8.46 5.12
N ASP A 105 9.12 -8.14 5.66
CA ASP A 105 10.29 -9.03 5.65
C ASP A 105 10.00 -10.36 6.35
N ARG A 106 9.31 -10.30 7.50
CA ARG A 106 8.89 -11.53 8.22
C ARG A 106 7.94 -12.41 7.41
N LYS A 107 7.21 -11.82 6.47
CA LYS A 107 6.27 -12.55 5.58
C LYS A 107 6.87 -12.87 4.21
N GLY A 108 8.12 -12.50 3.94
CA GLY A 108 8.75 -12.66 2.62
C GLY A 108 8.13 -11.77 1.54
N ILE A 109 7.58 -10.61 1.93
CA ILE A 109 6.96 -9.65 1.03
C ILE A 109 7.95 -8.51 0.75
N THR A 110 8.19 -8.22 -0.52
CA THR A 110 9.02 -7.09 -0.93
C THR A 110 8.20 -5.81 -0.97
N ILE A 111 8.67 -4.74 -0.31
CA ILE A 111 8.08 -3.40 -0.40
C ILE A 111 8.64 -2.68 -1.62
N ILE A 112 7.74 -2.03 -2.36
CA ILE A 112 8.06 -1.11 -3.46
C ILE A 112 7.46 0.25 -3.13
N LEU A 113 8.24 1.32 -3.22
CA LEU A 113 7.75 2.69 -3.13
C LEU A 113 7.55 3.26 -4.52
N SER A 114 6.34 3.75 -4.78
CA SER A 114 5.93 4.29 -6.08
C SER A 114 5.57 5.76 -5.97
N GLU A 115 5.94 6.54 -6.99
CA GLU A 115 5.61 7.98 -7.10
C GLU A 115 6.06 8.78 -5.86
N ILE A 116 7.26 8.46 -5.36
CA ILE A 116 7.83 9.11 -4.17
C ILE A 116 8.32 10.51 -4.52
N HIS A 117 7.88 11.51 -3.76
CA HIS A 117 8.32 12.89 -3.92
C HIS A 117 9.73 13.15 -3.36
N THR A 118 10.33 14.27 -3.77
CA THR A 118 11.71 14.64 -3.41
C THR A 118 11.97 14.65 -1.91
N GLN A 119 11.07 15.24 -1.10
CA GLN A 119 11.28 15.36 0.34
C GLN A 119 11.24 13.98 1.04
N PRO A 120 10.20 13.12 0.84
CA PRO A 120 10.19 11.76 1.38
C PRO A 120 11.39 10.92 0.92
N TYR A 121 11.80 11.04 -0.33
CA TYR A 121 12.97 10.33 -0.86
C TYR A 121 14.26 10.77 -0.18
N MET A 122 14.49 12.08 -0.08
CA MET A 122 15.70 12.64 0.55
C MET A 122 15.78 12.28 2.03
N LEU A 123 14.66 12.31 2.76
CA LEU A 123 14.61 11.87 4.15
C LEU A 123 14.92 10.38 4.28
N SER A 124 14.30 9.53 3.45
CA SER A 124 14.54 8.09 3.43
C SER A 124 16.01 7.76 3.14
N LYS A 125 16.65 8.50 2.22
CA LYS A 125 18.07 8.38 1.92
C LYS A 125 18.95 8.81 3.09
N LYS A 126 18.65 9.97 3.70
CA LYS A 126 19.41 10.50 4.83
C LYS A 126 19.39 9.58 6.06
N THR A 127 18.31 8.86 6.26
CA THR A 127 18.10 7.96 7.41
C THR A 127 18.48 6.51 7.13
N GLY A 128 18.95 6.19 5.93
CA GLY A 128 19.27 4.82 5.53
C GLY A 128 18.07 3.94 5.23
N MET A 129 16.85 4.52 5.21
CA MET A 129 15.64 3.77 4.92
C MET A 129 15.56 3.34 3.46
N ALA A 130 16.07 4.17 2.54
CA ALA A 130 16.13 3.86 1.12
C ALA A 130 17.02 2.63 0.85
N GLU A 131 18.10 2.49 1.58
CA GLU A 131 18.98 1.33 1.51
C GLU A 131 18.32 0.06 2.09
N LYS A 132 17.57 0.20 3.19
CA LYS A 132 16.81 -0.92 3.80
C LYS A 132 15.70 -1.45 2.89
N ILE A 133 15.04 -0.58 2.13
CA ILE A 133 14.01 -0.96 1.14
C ILE A 133 14.65 -1.58 -0.10
N GLY A 134 15.86 -1.13 -0.43
CA GLY A 134 16.53 -1.39 -1.70
C GLY A 134 16.21 -0.28 -2.70
N ARG A 135 17.25 0.37 -3.22
CA ARG A 135 17.08 1.48 -4.18
C ARG A 135 16.38 1.03 -5.46
N GLU A 136 16.55 -0.22 -5.83
CA GLU A 136 15.90 -0.90 -6.97
C GLU A 136 14.39 -1.09 -6.78
N ASN A 137 13.86 -0.80 -5.60
CA ASN A 137 12.44 -0.89 -5.26
C ASN A 137 11.80 0.49 -5.02
N ILE A 138 12.48 1.58 -5.43
CA ILE A 138 12.00 2.96 -5.26
C ILE A 138 11.90 3.63 -6.62
N PHE A 139 10.68 4.06 -6.99
CA PHE A 139 10.37 4.60 -8.31
C PHE A 139 9.60 5.91 -8.22
N ASP A 140 9.75 6.73 -9.24
CA ASP A 140 9.04 8.00 -9.44
C ASP A 140 7.73 7.86 -10.23
N ASN A 141 7.44 6.66 -10.75
CA ASN A 141 6.22 6.37 -11.51
C ASN A 141 5.68 4.98 -11.20
N ILE A 142 4.38 4.80 -11.48
CA ILE A 142 3.66 3.55 -11.17
C ILE A 142 4.03 2.41 -12.12
N GLU A 143 4.32 2.72 -13.38
CA GLU A 143 4.63 1.70 -14.40
C GLU A 143 5.92 0.94 -14.07
N ALA A 144 6.98 1.66 -13.69
CA ALA A 144 8.23 1.05 -13.25
C ALA A 144 8.03 0.20 -11.99
N SER A 145 7.20 0.65 -11.06
CA SER A 145 6.86 -0.09 -9.84
C SER A 145 6.12 -1.40 -10.15
N LEU A 146 5.19 -1.38 -11.11
CA LEU A 146 4.47 -2.58 -11.57
C LEU A 146 5.39 -3.56 -12.30
N ASN A 147 6.31 -3.06 -13.11
CA ASN A 147 7.29 -3.90 -13.79
C ASN A 147 8.21 -4.59 -12.77
N ARG A 148 8.66 -3.85 -11.76
CA ARG A 148 9.44 -4.43 -10.66
C ARG A 148 8.68 -5.51 -9.89
N ALA A 149 7.40 -5.28 -9.62
CA ALA A 149 6.55 -6.27 -8.96
C ALA A 149 6.42 -7.57 -9.80
N LYS A 150 6.31 -7.45 -11.13
CA LYS A 150 6.30 -8.61 -12.04
C LYS A 150 7.61 -9.39 -12.02
N GLU A 151 8.76 -8.70 -11.95
CA GLU A 151 10.07 -9.34 -11.81
C GLU A 151 10.15 -10.17 -10.52
N ILE A 152 9.75 -9.59 -9.38
CA ILE A 152 9.72 -10.27 -8.08
C ILE A 152 8.85 -11.53 -8.12
N LEU A 153 7.68 -11.47 -8.77
CA LEU A 153 6.82 -12.64 -8.94
C LEU A 153 7.49 -13.72 -9.78
N SER A 154 8.17 -13.34 -10.87
CA SER A 154 8.84 -14.30 -11.74
C SER A 154 10.00 -15.02 -11.04
N ASP A 155 10.75 -14.31 -10.22
CA ASP A 155 11.86 -14.87 -9.45
C ASP A 155 11.36 -15.78 -8.32
N SER A 156 10.26 -15.41 -7.66
CA SER A 156 9.62 -16.25 -6.65
C SER A 156 9.13 -17.59 -7.21
N ASN A 157 8.64 -17.61 -8.43
CA ASN A 157 8.19 -18.84 -9.11
C ASN A 157 9.35 -19.76 -9.51
N LYS A 158 10.54 -19.22 -9.76
CA LYS A 158 11.74 -20.01 -10.08
C LYS A 158 12.37 -20.68 -8.86
N THR A 159 12.19 -20.07 -7.66
CA THR A 159 12.79 -20.57 -6.42
C THR A 159 11.89 -21.60 -5.72
N GLY A 160 10.63 -21.72 -6.12
CA GLY A 160 9.63 -22.67 -5.57
C GLY A 160 9.42 -23.93 -6.39
N ALA A 161 10.17 -24.12 -7.49
CA ALA A 161 10.22 -25.34 -8.30
C ALA A 161 11.55 -26.06 -8.03
#